data_ea9457bc2cc27f2fb643454c361fbaea
#
_entry.id   ea9457bc2cc27f2fb643454c361fbaea
#
_cell.length_a   1.000
_cell.length_b   1.000
_cell.length_c   1.000
_cell.angle_alpha   90.00
_cell.angle_beta   90.00
_cell.angle_gamma   90.00
#
_symmetry.space_group_name_H-M   'P 1'
#
loop_
_entity.id
_entity.type
_entity.pdbx_description
1 polymer ?
#
loop_
_entity_poly.entity_id
_entity_poly.type
_entity_poly.pdbx_seq_one_letter_code
_entity_poly.pdbx_strand_id
1 'polypeptide(L)'
;MRPLIASALAIASLAGVAHAADPLVPAPQGAPLLLEVDADGVQVYACEAKGQGFEWVFKAPEANLFDRQGRQVGTHFAGPTWKLSDGAVVGEVAARADAPASGAIPWLLLKAKSHEGSGVLSTVAFVRRIDTKGGAAPAAGCDAQHQGQQARMRYYALYQFFGAAK
;
A
#
# COMPACT_ATOMS: atom_id res chain seq x y z
N MET A 1 -34.55 47.64 46.03
CA MET A 1 -33.61 46.50 45.88
C MET A 1 -33.96 45.77 44.59
N ARG A 2 -33.13 45.90 43.56
CA ARG A 2 -33.31 45.21 42.26
C ARG A 2 -32.19 44.16 42.15
N PRO A 3 -32.46 42.92 41.84
CA PRO A 3 -31.41 41.94 41.61
C PRO A 3 -30.83 42.09 40.21
N LEU A 4 -29.49 42.12 40.10
CA LEU A 4 -28.72 42.06 38.87
C LEU A 4 -28.66 40.60 38.42
N ILE A 5 -29.17 40.30 37.24
CA ILE A 5 -29.06 39.00 36.61
C ILE A 5 -27.77 39.04 35.77
N ALA A 6 -26.77 38.28 36.17
CA ALA A 6 -25.55 38.08 35.40
C ALA A 6 -25.77 36.94 34.39
N SER A 7 -25.80 37.27 33.08
CA SER A 7 -25.83 36.28 32.00
C SER A 7 -24.41 35.73 31.76
N ALA A 8 -24.20 34.47 32.02
CA ALA A 8 -22.97 33.78 31.65
C ALA A 8 -23.03 33.32 30.19
N LEU A 9 -22.14 33.85 29.37
CA LEU A 9 -21.98 33.46 27.96
C LEU A 9 -21.09 32.22 27.89
N ALA A 10 -21.68 31.08 27.57
CA ALA A 10 -20.93 29.85 27.38
C ALA A 10 -20.30 29.84 25.96
N ILE A 11 -18.98 29.92 25.89
CA ILE A 11 -18.22 29.77 24.63
C ILE A 11 -18.02 28.29 24.39
N ALA A 12 -18.72 27.70 23.41
CA ALA A 12 -18.51 26.34 22.94
C ALA A 12 -17.30 26.31 22.01
N SER A 13 -16.19 25.75 22.51
CA SER A 13 -15.00 25.50 21.67
C SER A 13 -15.25 24.28 20.78
N LEU A 14 -15.38 24.49 19.47
CA LEU A 14 -15.32 23.41 18.48
C LEU A 14 -13.87 22.92 18.40
N ALA A 15 -13.59 21.78 19.03
CA ALA A 15 -12.35 21.05 18.82
C ALA A 15 -12.40 20.43 17.42
N GLY A 16 -11.70 21.05 16.45
CA GLY A 16 -11.48 20.47 15.14
C GLY A 16 -10.67 19.18 15.27
N VAL A 17 -11.20 18.06 14.76
CA VAL A 17 -10.46 16.80 14.66
C VAL A 17 -9.38 16.99 13.60
N ALA A 18 -8.16 17.29 14.02
CA ALA A 18 -7.00 17.28 13.14
C ALA A 18 -6.79 15.82 12.70
N HIS A 19 -7.08 15.50 11.45
CA HIS A 19 -6.60 14.27 10.83
C HIS A 19 -5.09 14.40 10.75
N ALA A 20 -4.38 13.66 11.61
CA ALA A 20 -2.93 13.52 11.50
C ALA A 20 -2.65 12.93 10.11
N ALA A 21 -1.95 13.69 9.27
CA ALA A 21 -1.42 13.17 8.03
C ALA A 21 -0.52 11.98 8.39
N ASP A 22 -0.71 10.85 7.71
CA ASP A 22 0.10 9.66 7.94
C ASP A 22 1.58 10.00 7.66
N PRO A 23 2.46 10.04 8.66
CA PRO A 23 3.81 10.58 8.49
C PRO A 23 4.71 9.65 7.69
N LEU A 24 4.34 8.38 7.49
CA LEU A 24 5.22 7.38 6.88
C LEU A 24 5.26 7.49 5.36
N VAL A 25 4.08 7.44 4.72
CA VAL A 25 3.95 7.62 3.27
C VAL A 25 2.69 8.44 3.02
N PRO A 26 2.79 9.77 2.88
CA PRO A 26 1.62 10.62 2.71
C PRO A 26 0.91 10.36 1.37
N ALA A 27 -0.40 10.59 1.33
CA ALA A 27 -1.14 10.61 0.08
C ALA A 27 -0.64 11.78 -0.80
N PRO A 28 -0.62 11.63 -2.14
CA PRO A 28 -0.20 12.71 -3.03
C PRO A 28 -1.12 13.94 -2.88
N GLN A 29 -0.53 15.10 -2.58
CA GLN A 29 -1.30 16.34 -2.40
C GLN A 29 -2.03 16.75 -3.69
N GLY A 30 -3.29 17.14 -3.56
CA GLY A 30 -4.12 17.60 -4.69
C GLY A 30 -4.54 16.50 -5.67
N ALA A 31 -4.12 15.26 -5.47
CA ALA A 31 -4.47 14.14 -6.32
C ALA A 31 -5.79 13.49 -5.83
N PRO A 32 -6.81 13.33 -6.70
CA PRO A 32 -8.06 12.67 -6.30
C PRO A 32 -7.85 11.16 -6.11
N LEU A 33 -8.44 10.59 -5.06
CA LEU A 33 -8.54 9.14 -4.89
C LEU A 33 -9.55 8.60 -5.92
N LEU A 34 -9.12 7.70 -6.78
CA LEU A 34 -9.92 7.09 -7.85
C LEU A 34 -10.46 5.72 -7.46
N LEU A 35 -9.65 4.92 -6.77
CA LEU A 35 -9.98 3.54 -6.41
C LEU A 35 -9.23 3.16 -5.14
N GLU A 36 -9.85 2.31 -4.33
CA GLU A 36 -9.24 1.66 -3.17
C GLU A 36 -9.59 0.18 -3.18
N VAL A 37 -8.61 -0.68 -2.98
CA VAL A 37 -8.79 -2.14 -2.95
C VAL A 37 -7.91 -2.78 -1.88
N ASP A 38 -8.42 -3.83 -1.27
CA ASP A 38 -7.67 -4.72 -0.40
C ASP A 38 -6.92 -5.75 -1.24
N ALA A 39 -5.71 -6.09 -0.85
CA ALA A 39 -4.93 -7.18 -1.43
C ALA A 39 -4.73 -8.31 -0.42
N ASP A 40 -4.98 -9.54 -0.86
CA ASP A 40 -4.64 -10.78 -0.16
C ASP A 40 -3.80 -11.65 -1.08
N GLY A 41 -2.60 -12.00 -0.65
CA GLY A 41 -1.69 -12.78 -1.48
C GLY A 41 -0.40 -13.15 -0.80
N VAL A 42 0.65 -13.31 -1.61
CA VAL A 42 2.00 -13.67 -1.15
C VAL A 42 3.06 -12.78 -1.80
N GLN A 43 4.12 -12.54 -1.04
CA GLN A 43 5.40 -12.09 -1.57
C GLN A 43 6.25 -13.33 -1.84
N VAL A 44 6.72 -13.49 -3.06
CA VAL A 44 7.58 -14.60 -3.48
C VAL A 44 9.03 -14.18 -3.35
N TYR A 45 9.81 -14.99 -2.66
CA TYR A 45 11.25 -14.85 -2.50
C TYR A 45 11.94 -16.11 -3.04
N ALA A 46 13.16 -15.95 -3.57
CA ALA A 46 14.05 -17.06 -3.90
C ALA A 46 15.32 -16.99 -3.06
N CYS A 47 15.80 -18.13 -2.58
CA CYS A 47 17.09 -18.22 -1.92
C CYS A 47 18.19 -18.15 -2.97
N GLU A 48 19.01 -17.13 -2.94
CA GLU A 48 20.05 -16.87 -3.93
C GLU A 48 21.40 -16.60 -3.28
N ALA A 49 22.46 -17.02 -3.98
CA ALA A 49 23.82 -16.64 -3.59
C ALA A 49 23.98 -15.12 -3.72
N LYS A 50 24.51 -14.49 -2.65
CA LYS A 50 24.79 -13.06 -2.64
C LYS A 50 26.08 -12.77 -1.85
N GLY A 51 27.07 -12.19 -2.51
CA GLY A 51 28.38 -12.01 -1.94
C GLY A 51 29.00 -13.37 -1.56
N GLN A 52 29.41 -13.51 -0.29
CA GLN A 52 29.95 -14.78 0.24
C GLN A 52 28.90 -15.64 0.98
N GLY A 53 27.61 -15.28 0.87
CA GLY A 53 26.52 -15.95 1.59
C GLY A 53 25.30 -16.19 0.70
N PHE A 54 24.17 -16.41 1.37
CA PHE A 54 22.87 -16.63 0.74
C PHE A 54 21.84 -15.74 1.39
N GLU A 55 20.88 -15.23 0.60
CA GLU A 55 19.75 -14.48 1.14
C GLU A 55 18.47 -14.76 0.38
N TRP A 56 17.32 -14.48 1.02
CA TRP A 56 16.02 -14.47 0.39
C TRP A 56 15.85 -13.19 -0.44
N VAL A 57 15.89 -13.34 -1.76
CA VAL A 57 15.75 -12.24 -2.73
C VAL A 57 14.29 -12.16 -3.19
N PHE A 58 13.68 -10.99 -3.03
CA PHE A 58 12.32 -10.72 -3.51
C PHE A 58 12.23 -10.89 -5.03
N LYS A 59 11.20 -11.60 -5.52
CA LYS A 59 10.93 -11.86 -6.92
C LYS A 59 9.68 -11.15 -7.42
N ALA A 60 8.53 -11.38 -6.78
CA ALA A 60 7.27 -10.83 -7.20
C ALA A 60 6.23 -10.87 -6.08
N PRO A 61 5.23 -9.96 -6.09
CA PRO A 61 3.97 -10.20 -5.43
C PRO A 61 3.10 -11.10 -6.30
N GLU A 62 2.22 -11.87 -5.67
CA GLU A 62 1.08 -12.55 -6.30
C GLU A 62 -0.12 -12.38 -5.39
N ALA A 63 -1.09 -11.53 -5.77
CA ALA A 63 -2.23 -11.24 -4.93
C ALA A 63 -3.52 -11.06 -5.74
N ASN A 64 -4.63 -11.38 -5.10
CA ASN A 64 -5.96 -10.97 -5.54
C ASN A 64 -6.32 -9.62 -4.94
N LEU A 65 -7.06 -8.82 -5.71
CA LEU A 65 -7.55 -7.51 -5.32
C LEU A 65 -9.06 -7.59 -5.08
N PHE A 66 -9.50 -7.00 -3.96
CA PHE A 66 -10.90 -7.04 -3.53
C PHE A 66 -11.42 -5.62 -3.33
N ASP A 67 -12.67 -5.39 -3.75
CA ASP A 67 -13.37 -4.13 -3.45
C ASP A 67 -13.88 -4.11 -1.99
N ARG A 68 -14.45 -2.97 -1.59
CA ARG A 68 -15.03 -2.79 -0.25
C ARG A 68 -16.19 -3.75 0.09
N GLN A 69 -16.78 -4.42 -0.90
CA GLN A 69 -17.79 -5.44 -0.73
C GLN A 69 -17.20 -6.85 -0.65
N GLY A 70 -15.88 -7.00 -0.69
CA GLY A 70 -15.17 -8.27 -0.67
C GLY A 70 -15.24 -9.06 -1.98
N ARG A 71 -15.64 -8.42 -3.09
CA ARG A 71 -15.64 -9.05 -4.41
C ARG A 71 -14.25 -8.93 -5.03
N GLN A 72 -13.73 -10.03 -5.57
CA GLN A 72 -12.49 -9.99 -6.33
C GLN A 72 -12.68 -9.18 -7.61
N VAL A 73 -11.88 -8.13 -7.78
CA VAL A 73 -11.94 -7.20 -8.90
C VAL A 73 -10.70 -7.24 -9.78
N GLY A 74 -9.63 -7.87 -9.32
CA GLY A 74 -8.38 -7.91 -10.09
C GLY A 74 -7.27 -8.70 -9.44
N THR A 75 -6.05 -8.48 -9.94
CA THR A 75 -4.82 -9.13 -9.48
C THR A 75 -3.65 -8.16 -9.41
N HIS A 76 -2.67 -8.50 -8.59
CA HIS A 76 -1.40 -7.77 -8.48
C HIS A 76 -0.23 -8.75 -8.62
N PHE A 77 0.73 -8.42 -9.46
CA PHE A 77 1.86 -9.28 -9.82
C PHE A 77 3.12 -8.47 -10.17
N ALA A 78 4.14 -9.17 -10.69
CA ALA A 78 5.44 -8.58 -11.02
C ALA A 78 5.34 -7.34 -11.90
N GLY A 79 6.29 -6.40 -11.69
CA GLY A 79 6.44 -5.23 -12.49
C GLY A 79 6.52 -3.89 -11.75
N PRO A 80 6.00 -3.64 -10.56
CA PRO A 80 4.74 -4.10 -9.95
C PRO A 80 3.52 -3.68 -10.78
N THR A 81 2.65 -4.63 -11.08
CA THR A 81 1.48 -4.44 -11.95
C THR A 81 0.18 -4.69 -11.19
N TRP A 82 -0.82 -3.82 -11.33
CA TRP A 82 -2.20 -4.01 -10.92
C TRP A 82 -3.06 -4.12 -12.17
N LYS A 83 -3.88 -5.16 -12.24
CA LYS A 83 -4.74 -5.46 -13.39
C LYS A 83 -6.17 -5.69 -12.94
N LEU A 84 -7.09 -4.95 -13.54
CA LEU A 84 -8.55 -5.14 -13.47
C LEU A 84 -9.05 -5.71 -14.80
N SER A 85 -10.37 -5.93 -14.90
CA SER A 85 -11.00 -6.48 -16.11
C SER A 85 -10.83 -5.61 -17.36
N ASP A 86 -10.71 -4.28 -17.18
CA ASP A 86 -10.75 -3.26 -18.23
C ASP A 86 -9.41 -2.49 -18.40
N GLY A 87 -8.39 -2.86 -17.62
CA GLY A 87 -7.08 -2.22 -17.76
C GLY A 87 -6.07 -2.63 -16.70
N ALA A 88 -4.85 -2.11 -16.89
CA ALA A 88 -3.74 -2.32 -15.97
C ALA A 88 -2.92 -1.04 -15.78
N VAL A 89 -2.21 -0.95 -14.66
CA VAL A 89 -1.18 0.06 -14.39
C VAL A 89 0.08 -0.62 -13.87
N VAL A 90 1.22 -0.22 -14.40
CA VAL A 90 2.56 -0.59 -13.87
C VAL A 90 3.09 0.59 -13.09
N GLY A 91 3.61 0.32 -11.88
CA GLY A 91 4.19 1.35 -11.01
C GLY A 91 5.70 1.32 -10.95
N GLU A 92 6.27 2.41 -10.47
CA GLU A 92 7.68 2.56 -10.11
C GLU A 92 7.78 3.21 -8.72
N VAL A 93 8.58 2.62 -7.82
CA VAL A 93 8.68 3.11 -6.44
C VAL A 93 9.27 4.51 -6.39
N ALA A 94 8.52 5.45 -5.84
CA ALA A 94 8.91 6.85 -5.63
C ALA A 94 9.26 7.15 -4.18
N ALA A 95 8.57 6.50 -3.21
CA ALA A 95 8.88 6.63 -1.79
C ALA A 95 8.60 5.31 -1.06
N ARG A 96 9.31 5.12 0.05
CA ARG A 96 9.23 3.92 0.90
C ARG A 96 9.39 4.31 2.36
N ALA A 97 8.62 3.65 3.23
CA ALA A 97 8.79 3.68 4.67
C ALA A 97 8.59 2.27 5.24
N ASP A 98 9.25 1.97 6.35
CA ASP A 98 9.01 0.71 7.06
C ASP A 98 7.60 0.69 7.63
N ALA A 99 6.94 -0.48 7.56
CA ALA A 99 5.62 -0.64 8.12
C ALA A 99 5.66 -0.60 9.65
N PRO A 100 4.62 -0.06 10.33
CA PRO A 100 4.53 -0.11 11.79
C PRO A 100 4.42 -1.53 12.34
N ALA A 101 3.81 -2.44 11.57
CA ALA A 101 3.61 -3.83 11.99
C ALA A 101 4.88 -4.65 11.75
N SER A 102 5.34 -5.36 12.78
CA SER A 102 6.48 -6.27 12.68
C SER A 102 6.23 -7.37 11.65
N GLY A 103 7.25 -7.69 10.84
CA GLY A 103 7.17 -8.70 9.79
C GLY A 103 6.33 -8.28 8.57
N ALA A 104 5.86 -7.04 8.51
CA ALA A 104 5.12 -6.52 7.37
C ALA A 104 6.06 -5.94 6.30
N ILE A 105 5.63 -6.06 5.04
CA ILE A 105 6.32 -5.38 3.93
C ILE A 105 6.15 -3.87 4.02
N PRO A 106 7.12 -3.08 3.52
CA PRO A 106 7.10 -1.63 3.62
C PRO A 106 5.87 -0.98 2.99
N TRP A 107 5.50 0.20 3.49
CA TRP A 107 4.58 1.12 2.84
C TRP A 107 5.27 1.80 1.67
N LEU A 108 4.54 2.03 0.59
CA LEU A 108 5.10 2.58 -0.65
C LEU A 108 4.21 3.67 -1.24
N LEU A 109 4.84 4.64 -1.88
CA LEU A 109 4.24 5.45 -2.92
C LEU A 109 4.93 5.09 -4.25
N LEU A 110 4.13 4.77 -5.26
CA LEU A 110 4.61 4.48 -6.61
C LEU A 110 4.04 5.53 -7.57
N LYS A 111 4.82 5.91 -8.57
CA LYS A 111 4.33 6.64 -9.76
C LYS A 111 3.90 5.64 -10.81
N ALA A 112 2.84 5.94 -11.55
CA ALA A 112 2.46 5.17 -12.72
C ALA A 112 3.56 5.32 -13.78
N LYS A 113 4.01 4.19 -14.34
CA LYS A 113 5.03 4.10 -15.38
C LYS A 113 4.40 3.82 -16.75
N SER A 114 3.39 2.97 -16.80
CA SER A 114 2.65 2.65 -18.01
C SER A 114 1.23 2.18 -17.67
N HIS A 115 0.34 2.27 -18.64
CA HIS A 115 -1.05 1.87 -18.57
C HIS A 115 -1.43 1.00 -19.75
N GLU A 116 -2.42 0.11 -19.54
CA GLU A 116 -3.08 -0.66 -20.59
C GLU A 116 -4.60 -0.56 -20.39
N GLY A 117 -5.37 -0.59 -21.49
CA GLY A 117 -6.83 -0.53 -21.44
C GLY A 117 -7.39 0.88 -21.21
N SER A 118 -8.68 0.94 -20.86
CA SER A 118 -9.44 2.20 -20.81
C SER A 118 -10.19 2.44 -19.48
N GLY A 119 -10.09 1.50 -18.54
CA GLY A 119 -10.77 1.61 -17.23
C GLY A 119 -10.16 2.64 -16.29
N VAL A 120 -10.58 2.61 -15.03
CA VAL A 120 -10.12 3.55 -14.00
C VAL A 120 -8.61 3.59 -13.87
N LEU A 121 -7.92 2.45 -14.11
CA LEU A 121 -6.46 2.38 -14.03
C LEU A 121 -5.75 3.19 -15.12
N SER A 122 -6.41 3.52 -16.24
CA SER A 122 -5.81 4.32 -17.33
C SER A 122 -5.50 5.76 -16.95
N THR A 123 -6.11 6.29 -15.87
CA THR A 123 -5.94 7.67 -15.39
C THR A 123 -5.18 7.77 -14.08
N VAL A 124 -4.69 6.65 -13.56
CA VAL A 124 -3.90 6.59 -12.32
C VAL A 124 -2.53 7.24 -12.53
N ALA A 125 -2.18 8.19 -11.67
CA ALA A 125 -0.85 8.79 -11.63
C ALA A 125 0.02 8.23 -10.50
N PHE A 126 -0.62 7.81 -9.39
CA PHE A 126 0.08 7.26 -8.23
C PHE A 126 -0.66 6.06 -7.65
N VAL A 127 0.11 5.10 -7.13
CA VAL A 127 -0.39 4.00 -6.32
C VAL A 127 0.26 4.05 -4.95
N ARG A 128 -0.54 4.03 -3.89
CA ARG A 128 -0.06 4.00 -2.51
C ARG A 128 -0.37 2.64 -1.89
N ARG A 129 0.63 1.99 -1.29
CA ARG A 129 0.48 0.75 -0.50
C ARG A 129 0.66 1.08 0.97
N ILE A 130 -0.34 0.80 1.78
CA ILE A 130 -0.37 1.04 3.23
C ILE A 130 -1.03 -0.13 3.96
N ASP A 131 -1.11 -0.05 5.28
CA ASP A 131 -1.78 -1.02 6.17
C ASP A 131 -1.34 -2.46 5.92
N THR A 132 -0.05 -2.62 5.62
CA THR A 132 0.53 -3.92 5.31
C THR A 132 0.63 -4.81 6.54
N LYS A 133 0.37 -6.11 6.34
CA LYS A 133 0.52 -7.16 7.35
C LYS A 133 1.26 -8.34 6.72
N GLY A 134 2.30 -8.83 7.37
CA GLY A 134 3.10 -9.96 6.88
C GLY A 134 3.88 -9.65 5.59
N GLY A 135 4.30 -10.67 4.91
CA GLY A 135 4.98 -10.62 3.61
C GLY A 135 6.49 -10.37 3.67
N ALA A 136 7.08 -10.09 4.83
CA ALA A 136 8.54 -9.98 4.94
C ALA A 136 9.22 -11.30 4.60
N ALA A 137 10.45 -11.23 4.08
CA ALA A 137 11.27 -12.40 3.82
C ALA A 137 11.46 -13.26 5.09
N PRO A 138 11.60 -14.58 4.96
CA PRO A 138 11.96 -15.41 6.12
C PRO A 138 13.27 -14.94 6.74
N ALA A 139 13.36 -14.99 8.07
CA ALA A 139 14.57 -14.58 8.80
C ALA A 139 15.72 -15.60 8.69
N ALA A 140 15.44 -16.83 8.27
CA ALA A 140 16.39 -17.93 8.20
C ALA A 140 16.02 -18.90 7.06
N GLY A 141 16.80 -19.97 6.90
CA GLY A 141 16.51 -21.07 5.97
C GLY A 141 16.94 -20.80 4.53
N CYS A 142 17.80 -19.80 4.28
CA CYS A 142 18.47 -19.62 3.01
C CYS A 142 19.97 -19.84 3.18
N ASP A 143 20.46 -20.92 2.61
CA ASP A 143 21.85 -21.36 2.63
C ASP A 143 22.17 -22.14 1.34
N ALA A 144 23.37 -22.71 1.24
CA ALA A 144 23.80 -23.46 0.07
C ALA A 144 22.92 -24.68 -0.25
N GLN A 145 22.30 -25.30 0.77
CA GLN A 145 21.42 -26.47 0.57
C GLN A 145 20.01 -26.05 0.06
N HIS A 146 19.63 -24.81 0.29
CA HIS A 146 18.34 -24.28 -0.07
C HIS A 146 18.39 -23.34 -1.30
N GLN A 147 19.56 -23.21 -1.94
CA GLN A 147 19.70 -22.37 -3.14
C GLN A 147 18.68 -22.73 -4.21
N GLY A 148 17.99 -21.72 -4.76
CA GLY A 148 16.93 -21.86 -5.74
C GLY A 148 15.56 -22.19 -5.16
N GLN A 149 15.44 -22.51 -3.88
CA GLN A 149 14.14 -22.71 -3.24
C GLN A 149 13.38 -21.40 -3.13
N GLN A 150 12.03 -21.48 -3.19
CA GLN A 150 11.15 -20.35 -3.05
C GLN A 150 10.45 -20.36 -1.68
N ALA A 151 10.29 -19.16 -1.11
CA ALA A 151 9.44 -18.91 0.03
C ALA A 151 8.26 -18.01 -0.40
N ARG A 152 7.03 -18.38 -0.01
CA ARG A 152 5.79 -17.69 -0.32
C ARG A 152 5.21 -17.12 0.97
N MET A 153 5.46 -15.85 1.22
CA MET A 153 5.12 -15.17 2.48
C MET A 153 3.80 -14.45 2.38
N ARG A 154 2.77 -14.92 3.10
CA ARG A 154 1.44 -14.27 3.07
C ARG A 154 1.53 -12.82 3.49
N TYR A 155 0.79 -11.97 2.75
CA TYR A 155 0.63 -10.56 3.09
C TYR A 155 -0.78 -10.05 2.77
N TYR A 156 -1.13 -8.98 3.48
CA TYR A 156 -2.28 -8.14 3.20
C TYR A 156 -1.80 -6.70 3.05
N ALA A 157 -2.49 -5.94 2.20
CA ALA A 157 -2.21 -4.51 2.01
C ALA A 157 -3.47 -3.78 1.55
N LEU A 158 -3.57 -2.49 1.88
CA LEU A 158 -4.50 -1.57 1.25
C LEU A 158 -3.77 -0.86 0.11
N TYR A 159 -4.33 -0.90 -1.10
CA TYR A 159 -3.89 -0.12 -2.25
C TYR A 159 -4.86 1.00 -2.54
N GLN A 160 -4.32 2.20 -2.64
CA GLN A 160 -5.03 3.42 -3.01
C GLN A 160 -4.47 3.94 -4.33
N PHE A 161 -5.35 4.18 -5.30
CA PHE A 161 -4.99 4.67 -6.64
C PHE A 161 -5.46 6.11 -6.78
N PHE A 162 -4.53 6.99 -7.12
CA PHE A 162 -4.78 8.42 -7.25
C PHE A 162 -4.57 8.89 -8.69
N GLY A 163 -5.40 9.83 -9.12
CA GLY A 163 -5.20 10.55 -10.37
C GLY A 163 -4.07 11.57 -10.30
N ALA A 164 -3.86 12.32 -11.39
CA ALA A 164 -2.93 13.45 -11.38
C ALA A 164 -3.44 14.57 -10.44
N ALA A 165 -2.52 15.25 -9.78
CA ALA A 165 -2.83 16.49 -9.07
C ALA A 165 -3.29 17.56 -10.06
N LYS A 166 -4.28 18.35 -9.65
CA LYS A 166 -4.77 19.50 -10.41
C LYS A 166 -4.00 20.77 -10.05
#